data_d8059ab81988ee30645fa544e378a105
#
_entry.id   d8059ab81988ee30645fa544e378a105
#
_cell.length_a   1.000
_cell.length_b   1.000
_cell.length_c   1.000
_cell.angle_alpha   90.00
_cell.angle_beta   90.00
_cell.angle_gamma   90.00
#
_symmetry.space_group_name_H-M   'P 1'
#
loop_
_entity.id
_entity.type
_entity.pdbx_description
1 polymer ?
#
loop_
_entity_poly.entity_id
_entity_poly.type
_entity_poly.pdbx_seq_one_letter_code
_entity_poly.pdbx_strand_id
1 'polypeptide(L)'
;MSTTPPPLDHSAAPAAGTVPAAAPGTPQPNGGPATGWVALQFALTGIVWGSSFLFMKVALEGLSPGQVAWSRLVLGAITLGIFVSLRRERLPRVPRIWMHMTVLAITFCVVPFLLFSWAQQHVTSGLASIYNATTPIMTAIMAGLLFRVERLKGVQIAGIVVGILGVMVLIAPWDGLDLDQSLIAQLAILGATACYGFSLAYMRKFVSNSGMSALMFSFLNIGIAAAIMLVLTPVVAVGPVALNPWIVGSILLLGCLGTGVAYIWNQNALRAWGPTRASTVTYLTPVVGVALGIIVLAEPISWNEPAGAIVVFLGILLAQNRLRLPRRRERATSS
;
A
#
# COMPACT_ATOMS: atom_id res chain seq x y z
N MET A 1 -74.02 -40.05 23.19
CA MET A 1 -73.78 -39.07 22.10
C MET A 1 -72.31 -38.75 22.11
N SER A 2 -71.57 -39.45 21.27
CA SER A 2 -70.14 -39.32 21.10
C SER A 2 -69.92 -38.40 19.89
N THR A 3 -69.26 -37.28 20.03
CA THR A 3 -68.84 -36.44 18.91
C THR A 3 -67.31 -36.38 18.89
N THR A 4 -66.79 -37.14 17.98
CA THR A 4 -65.36 -37.15 17.57
C THR A 4 -65.10 -35.88 16.76
N PRO A 5 -63.97 -35.15 17.00
CA PRO A 5 -63.54 -34.02 16.16
C PRO A 5 -62.83 -34.54 14.88
N PRO A 6 -62.85 -33.77 13.79
CA PRO A 6 -62.27 -34.19 12.51
C PRO A 6 -60.73 -34.08 12.55
N PRO A 7 -60.01 -34.84 11.67
CA PRO A 7 -58.54 -34.87 11.63
C PRO A 7 -57.97 -33.59 11.05
N LEU A 8 -56.86 -33.12 11.67
CA LEU A 8 -56.04 -32.00 11.21
C LEU A 8 -55.27 -32.40 9.94
N ASP A 9 -55.45 -31.68 8.89
CA ASP A 9 -54.71 -31.78 7.64
C ASP A 9 -53.28 -31.18 7.80
N HIS A 10 -52.27 -32.05 7.76
CA HIS A 10 -50.83 -31.74 7.83
C HIS A 10 -50.19 -31.64 6.44
N SER A 11 -50.79 -30.94 5.49
CA SER A 11 -50.14 -30.72 4.19
C SER A 11 -50.07 -29.22 3.81
N ALA A 12 -49.17 -28.52 4.43
CA ALA A 12 -48.63 -27.25 3.87
C ALA A 12 -47.22 -27.03 4.42
N ALA A 13 -46.22 -27.62 3.77
CA ALA A 13 -44.86 -27.17 3.92
C ALA A 13 -44.72 -25.74 3.33
N PRO A 14 -44.10 -24.78 4.05
CA PRO A 14 -43.89 -23.45 3.49
C PRO A 14 -42.87 -23.57 2.34
N ALA A 15 -43.25 -23.10 1.16
CA ALA A 15 -42.41 -22.94 0.00
C ALA A 15 -41.15 -22.14 0.38
N ALA A 16 -39.98 -22.72 0.11
CA ALA A 16 -38.69 -22.04 0.21
C ALA A 16 -38.73 -20.76 -0.62
N GLY A 17 -38.78 -19.63 0.08
CA GLY A 17 -38.69 -18.31 -0.52
C GLY A 17 -37.39 -18.20 -1.28
N THR A 18 -37.46 -18.19 -2.60
CA THR A 18 -36.37 -17.78 -3.47
C THR A 18 -35.97 -16.36 -3.10
N VAL A 19 -34.78 -16.21 -2.47
CA VAL A 19 -34.13 -14.92 -2.28
C VAL A 19 -33.92 -14.32 -3.68
N PRO A 20 -34.49 -13.14 -4.00
CA PRO A 20 -34.25 -12.51 -5.28
C PRO A 20 -32.76 -12.24 -5.41
N ALA A 21 -32.15 -12.70 -6.52
CA ALA A 21 -30.79 -12.32 -6.88
C ALA A 21 -30.71 -10.79 -6.88
N ALA A 22 -29.79 -10.24 -6.11
CA ALA A 22 -29.56 -8.80 -6.05
C ALA A 22 -29.33 -8.29 -7.48
N ALA A 23 -30.20 -7.39 -7.93
CA ALA A 23 -30.09 -6.71 -9.20
C ALA A 23 -28.73 -5.97 -9.27
N PRO A 24 -28.09 -5.89 -10.46
CA PRO A 24 -26.85 -5.15 -10.63
C PRO A 24 -27.08 -3.70 -10.23
N GLY A 25 -26.20 -3.23 -9.31
CA GLY A 25 -26.29 -2.02 -8.53
C GLY A 25 -26.96 -0.82 -9.19
N THR A 26 -28.06 -0.39 -8.63
CA THR A 26 -28.56 0.97 -8.78
C THR A 26 -27.46 1.97 -8.42
N PRO A 27 -27.21 3.01 -9.23
CA PRO A 27 -26.31 4.09 -8.86
C PRO A 27 -26.77 4.74 -7.54
N GLN A 28 -25.93 4.71 -6.51
CA GLN A 28 -26.23 5.43 -5.28
C GLN A 28 -26.32 6.94 -5.58
N PRO A 29 -27.31 7.66 -5.02
CA PRO A 29 -27.47 9.07 -5.30
C PRO A 29 -26.29 9.88 -4.77
N ASN A 30 -25.80 10.74 -5.66
CA ASN A 30 -24.67 11.62 -5.58
C ASN A 30 -24.63 12.49 -4.32
N GLY A 31 -23.76 12.13 -3.37
CA GLY A 31 -23.32 13.00 -2.28
C GLY A 31 -21.80 12.94 -2.07
N GLY A 32 -21.07 12.27 -2.97
CA GLY A 32 -19.60 12.21 -2.94
C GLY A 32 -18.97 13.44 -3.60
N PRO A 33 -17.72 13.77 -3.27
CA PRO A 33 -17.00 14.87 -3.91
C PRO A 33 -17.01 14.66 -5.43
N ALA A 34 -17.14 15.76 -6.19
CA ALA A 34 -17.19 15.73 -7.64
C ALA A 34 -16.04 14.89 -8.20
N THR A 35 -16.30 14.09 -9.22
CA THR A 35 -15.33 13.14 -9.82
C THR A 35 -13.98 13.83 -10.14
N GLY A 36 -14.01 15.11 -10.56
CA GLY A 36 -12.80 15.91 -10.80
C GLY A 36 -11.99 16.18 -9.54
N TRP A 37 -12.62 16.41 -8.39
CA TRP A 37 -11.93 16.62 -7.12
C TRP A 37 -11.21 15.37 -6.63
N VAL A 38 -11.84 14.20 -6.78
CA VAL A 38 -11.23 12.91 -6.45
C VAL A 38 -10.04 12.61 -7.37
N ALA A 39 -10.17 12.94 -8.67
CA ALA A 39 -9.08 12.78 -9.63
C ALA A 39 -7.87 13.67 -9.27
N LEU A 40 -8.11 14.92 -8.86
CA LEU A 40 -7.06 15.80 -8.37
C LEU A 40 -6.37 15.23 -7.12
N GLN A 41 -7.14 14.81 -6.11
CA GLN A 41 -6.59 14.18 -4.91
C GLN A 41 -5.77 12.94 -5.23
N PHE A 42 -6.22 12.11 -6.17
CA PHE A 42 -5.49 10.93 -6.63
C PHE A 42 -4.14 11.30 -7.29
N ALA A 43 -4.15 12.27 -8.21
CA ALA A 43 -2.93 12.75 -8.85
C ALA A 43 -1.95 13.34 -7.83
N LEU A 44 -2.45 14.19 -6.92
CA LEU A 44 -1.66 14.75 -5.82
C LEU A 44 -1.10 13.67 -4.91
N THR A 45 -1.85 12.61 -4.61
CA THR A 45 -1.35 11.48 -3.82
C THR A 45 -0.16 10.81 -4.51
N GLY A 46 -0.25 10.56 -5.81
CA GLY A 46 0.86 9.98 -6.58
C GLY A 46 2.10 10.85 -6.58
N ILE A 47 1.93 12.16 -6.77
CA ILE A 47 3.02 13.14 -6.73
C ILE A 47 3.65 13.16 -5.33
N VAL A 48 2.86 13.30 -4.28
CA VAL A 48 3.33 13.40 -2.89
C VAL A 48 4.04 12.11 -2.45
N TRP A 49 3.50 10.94 -2.80
CA TRP A 49 4.14 9.68 -2.46
C TRP A 49 5.41 9.42 -3.28
N GLY A 50 5.44 9.84 -4.55
CA GLY A 50 6.65 9.80 -5.36
C GLY A 50 7.73 10.75 -4.82
N SER A 51 7.35 11.96 -4.44
CA SER A 51 8.25 12.95 -3.83
C SER A 51 8.75 12.54 -2.45
N SER A 52 8.10 11.59 -1.77
CA SER A 52 8.52 11.14 -0.44
C SER A 52 9.94 10.55 -0.44
N PHE A 53 10.39 9.95 -1.55
CA PHE A 53 11.75 9.43 -1.67
C PHE A 53 12.78 10.56 -1.74
N LEU A 54 12.48 11.65 -2.46
CA LEU A 54 13.29 12.87 -2.46
C LEU A 54 13.38 13.48 -1.06
N PHE A 55 12.24 13.71 -0.41
CA PHE A 55 12.22 14.31 0.92
C PHE A 55 12.93 13.45 1.97
N MET A 56 12.84 12.14 1.85
CA MET A 56 13.58 11.23 2.71
C MET A 56 15.08 11.35 2.51
N LYS A 57 15.55 11.42 1.24
CA LYS A 57 16.97 11.60 0.90
C LYS A 57 17.52 12.91 1.47
N VAL A 58 16.81 14.02 1.28
CA VAL A 58 17.19 15.33 1.84
C VAL A 58 17.18 15.33 3.37
N ALA A 59 16.20 14.68 4.01
CA ALA A 59 16.15 14.60 5.48
C ALA A 59 17.34 13.82 6.06
N LEU A 60 17.84 12.81 5.33
CA LEU A 60 19.00 12.00 5.72
C LEU A 60 20.34 12.77 5.69
N GLU A 61 20.40 13.96 5.07
CA GLU A 61 21.60 14.81 5.11
C GLU A 61 21.89 15.34 6.51
N GLY A 62 20.90 15.43 7.39
CA GLY A 62 21.07 15.96 8.75
C GLY A 62 20.44 15.12 9.85
N LEU A 63 19.79 14.02 9.52
CA LEU A 63 19.11 13.14 10.46
C LEU A 63 19.49 11.68 10.21
N SER A 64 19.53 10.89 11.29
CA SER A 64 19.67 9.44 11.17
C SER A 64 18.40 8.80 10.54
N PRO A 65 18.51 7.60 9.93
CA PRO A 65 17.35 6.88 9.39
C PRO A 65 16.22 6.69 10.40
N GLY A 66 16.56 6.41 11.64
CA GLY A 66 15.59 6.27 12.72
C GLY A 66 14.88 7.59 13.04
N GLN A 67 15.61 8.73 13.06
CA GLN A 67 15.03 10.06 13.25
C GLN A 67 14.09 10.46 12.10
N VAL A 68 14.43 10.10 10.85
CA VAL A 68 13.57 10.36 9.69
C VAL A 68 12.27 9.55 9.79
N ALA A 69 12.36 8.24 10.06
CA ALA A 69 11.18 7.39 10.23
C ALA A 69 10.33 7.83 11.45
N TRP A 70 10.97 8.19 12.55
CA TRP A 70 10.32 8.68 13.76
C TRP A 70 9.55 9.97 13.51
N SER A 71 10.21 11.00 12.97
CA SER A 71 9.59 12.29 12.70
C SER A 71 8.44 12.19 11.71
N ARG A 72 8.59 11.37 10.66
CA ARG A 72 7.54 11.10 9.68
C ARG A 72 6.28 10.53 10.33
N LEU A 73 6.42 9.53 11.21
CA LEU A 73 5.30 8.88 11.87
C LEU A 73 4.62 9.78 12.90
N VAL A 74 5.41 10.50 13.70
CA VAL A 74 4.89 11.41 14.73
C VAL A 74 4.11 12.57 14.09
N LEU A 75 4.67 13.23 13.09
CA LEU A 75 3.99 14.32 12.37
C LEU A 75 2.75 13.83 11.62
N GLY A 76 2.81 12.64 11.01
CA GLY A 76 1.65 12.01 10.38
C GLY A 76 0.54 11.70 11.38
N ALA A 77 0.89 11.17 12.55
CA ALA A 77 -0.07 10.90 13.63
C ALA A 77 -0.73 12.16 14.17
N ILE A 78 0.05 13.24 14.37
CA ILE A 78 -0.47 14.55 14.80
C ILE A 78 -1.46 15.07 13.74
N THR A 79 -1.07 15.06 12.48
CA THR A 79 -1.92 15.53 11.37
C THR A 79 -3.24 14.76 11.32
N LEU A 80 -3.19 13.43 11.32
CA LEU A 80 -4.39 12.60 11.30
C LEU A 80 -5.23 12.75 12.57
N GLY A 81 -4.58 12.92 13.74
CA GLY A 81 -5.24 13.18 15.02
C GLY A 81 -6.05 14.48 15.00
N ILE A 82 -5.52 15.55 14.39
CA ILE A 82 -6.25 16.80 14.18
C ILE A 82 -7.52 16.54 13.35
N PHE A 83 -7.41 15.80 12.22
CA PHE A 83 -8.59 15.50 11.40
C PHE A 83 -9.61 14.62 12.11
N VAL A 84 -9.19 13.61 12.88
CA VAL A 84 -10.06 12.77 13.69
C VAL A 84 -10.80 13.60 14.73
N SER A 85 -10.09 14.52 15.41
CA SER A 85 -10.67 15.42 16.41
C SER A 85 -11.68 16.39 15.80
N LEU A 86 -11.35 17.00 14.66
CA LEU A 86 -12.26 17.91 13.93
C LEU A 86 -13.51 17.18 13.43
N ARG A 87 -13.37 15.92 13.01
CA ARG A 87 -14.48 15.07 12.58
C ARG A 87 -15.24 14.42 13.73
N ARG A 88 -14.74 14.55 14.95
CA ARG A 88 -15.30 13.95 16.17
C ARG A 88 -15.53 12.44 16.03
N GLU A 89 -14.64 11.75 15.30
CA GLU A 89 -14.72 10.31 15.15
C GLU A 89 -14.39 9.61 16.48
N ARG A 90 -15.12 8.54 16.78
CA ARG A 90 -14.94 7.79 18.03
C ARG A 90 -13.98 6.62 17.83
N LEU A 91 -13.06 6.44 18.76
CA LEU A 91 -12.15 5.30 18.77
C LEU A 91 -12.92 3.97 18.91
N PRO A 92 -12.49 2.91 18.21
CA PRO A 92 -13.12 1.60 18.33
C PRO A 92 -12.94 1.03 19.73
N ARG A 93 -14.02 0.47 20.27
CA ARG A 93 -14.04 -0.15 21.63
C ARG A 93 -13.66 -1.63 21.63
N VAL A 94 -13.53 -2.24 20.47
CA VAL A 94 -13.25 -3.68 20.33
C VAL A 94 -11.75 -3.94 20.45
N PRO A 95 -11.27 -4.65 21.50
CA PRO A 95 -9.83 -4.89 21.72
C PRO A 95 -9.15 -5.61 20.55
N ARG A 96 -9.85 -6.50 19.88
CA ARG A 96 -9.33 -7.24 18.73
C ARG A 96 -8.91 -6.32 17.57
N ILE A 97 -9.59 -5.20 17.39
CA ILE A 97 -9.23 -4.20 16.37
C ILE A 97 -7.85 -3.61 16.68
N TRP A 98 -7.57 -3.26 17.93
CA TRP A 98 -6.28 -2.72 18.36
C TRP A 98 -5.13 -3.70 18.10
N MET A 99 -5.34 -5.00 18.38
CA MET A 99 -4.35 -6.03 18.06
C MET A 99 -4.05 -6.09 16.55
N HIS A 100 -5.08 -6.11 15.70
CA HIS A 100 -4.88 -6.12 14.26
C HIS A 100 -4.21 -4.83 13.76
N MET A 101 -4.58 -3.68 14.31
CA MET A 101 -3.97 -2.40 13.96
C MET A 101 -2.51 -2.30 14.41
N THR A 102 -2.14 -2.94 15.56
CA THR A 102 -0.75 -3.03 16.00
C THR A 102 0.10 -3.86 15.03
N VAL A 103 -0.39 -5.01 14.57
CA VAL A 103 0.29 -5.80 13.54
C VAL A 103 0.50 -4.98 12.28
N LEU A 104 -0.53 -4.28 11.81
CA LEU A 104 -0.43 -3.40 10.64
C LEU A 104 0.49 -2.22 10.89
N ALA A 105 0.46 -1.59 12.06
CA ALA A 105 1.35 -0.48 12.40
C ALA A 105 2.83 -0.88 12.30
N ILE A 106 3.17 -2.07 12.77
CA ILE A 106 4.53 -2.62 12.70
C ILE A 106 4.89 -2.95 11.25
N THR A 107 4.05 -3.73 10.56
CA THR A 107 4.41 -4.30 9.25
C THR A 107 4.13 -3.36 8.08
N PHE A 108 3.26 -2.36 8.23
CA PHE A 108 2.94 -1.39 7.18
C PHE A 108 3.62 -0.04 7.36
N CYS A 109 4.10 0.29 8.58
CA CYS A 109 4.67 1.60 8.87
C CYS A 109 6.06 1.51 9.50
N VAL A 110 6.18 0.95 10.72
CA VAL A 110 7.44 0.99 11.48
C VAL A 110 8.58 0.32 10.72
N VAL A 111 8.43 -0.96 10.41
CA VAL A 111 9.49 -1.74 9.75
C VAL A 111 9.80 -1.21 8.36
N PRO A 112 8.83 -0.99 7.44
CA PRO A 112 9.14 -0.47 6.12
C PRO A 112 9.78 0.91 6.14
N PHE A 113 9.32 1.83 6.99
CA PHE A 113 9.88 3.18 7.01
C PHE A 113 11.31 3.21 7.52
N LEU A 114 11.64 2.36 8.51
CA LEU A 114 13.03 2.19 8.96
C LEU A 114 13.91 1.59 7.86
N LEU A 115 13.42 0.55 7.18
CA LEU A 115 14.16 -0.10 6.10
C LEU A 115 14.40 0.84 4.91
N PHE A 116 13.36 1.59 4.47
CA PHE A 116 13.51 2.58 3.41
C PHE A 116 14.46 3.71 3.79
N SER A 117 14.33 4.28 5.01
CA SER A 117 15.20 5.35 5.46
C SER A 117 16.66 4.89 5.57
N TRP A 118 16.89 3.67 6.06
CA TRP A 118 18.24 3.11 6.12
C TRP A 118 18.79 2.84 4.71
N ALA A 119 18.02 2.21 3.85
CA ALA A 119 18.45 1.83 2.51
C ALA A 119 18.80 3.05 1.64
N GLN A 120 18.07 4.15 1.77
CA GLN A 120 18.32 5.38 1.02
C GLN A 120 19.64 6.08 1.39
N GLN A 121 20.35 5.65 2.42
CA GLN A 121 21.74 6.07 2.62
C GLN A 121 22.69 5.47 1.58
N HIS A 122 22.33 4.33 0.98
CA HIS A 122 23.20 3.51 0.12
C HIS A 122 22.71 3.41 -1.34
N VAL A 123 21.46 3.80 -1.61
CA VAL A 123 20.88 3.80 -2.96
C VAL A 123 20.26 5.15 -3.31
N THR A 124 20.02 5.38 -4.61
CA THR A 124 19.36 6.59 -5.10
C THR A 124 17.88 6.63 -4.70
N SER A 125 17.30 7.82 -4.63
CA SER A 125 15.86 7.99 -4.37
C SER A 125 15.02 7.42 -5.52
N GLY A 126 15.52 7.56 -6.75
CA GLY A 126 14.92 6.98 -7.96
C GLY A 126 14.84 5.46 -7.86
N LEU A 127 15.96 4.79 -7.56
CA LEU A 127 16.02 3.33 -7.44
C LEU A 127 15.12 2.82 -6.30
N ALA A 128 15.10 3.49 -5.15
CA ALA A 128 14.21 3.15 -4.04
C ALA A 128 12.72 3.22 -4.45
N SER A 129 12.34 4.23 -5.26
CA SER A 129 10.97 4.37 -5.77
C SER A 129 10.58 3.27 -6.77
N ILE A 130 11.53 2.80 -7.60
CA ILE A 130 11.31 1.67 -8.52
C ILE A 130 11.09 0.38 -7.73
N TYR A 131 11.95 0.09 -6.74
CA TYR A 131 11.74 -1.09 -5.88
C TYR A 131 10.41 -1.04 -5.13
N ASN A 132 9.98 0.15 -4.67
CA ASN A 132 8.67 0.30 -4.02
C ASN A 132 7.51 -0.13 -4.94
N ALA A 133 7.64 0.03 -6.27
CA ALA A 133 6.65 -0.43 -7.22
C ALA A 133 6.48 -1.96 -7.26
N THR A 134 7.39 -2.76 -6.67
CA THR A 134 7.22 -4.22 -6.55
C THR A 134 6.15 -4.61 -5.52
N THR A 135 5.65 -3.69 -4.70
CA THR A 135 4.62 -3.93 -3.68
C THR A 135 3.41 -4.74 -4.19
N PRO A 136 2.81 -4.49 -5.37
CA PRO A 136 1.71 -5.29 -5.88
C PRO A 136 2.09 -6.76 -6.15
N ILE A 137 3.33 -7.02 -6.57
CA ILE A 137 3.85 -8.37 -6.78
C ILE A 137 3.97 -9.09 -5.44
N MET A 138 4.57 -8.44 -4.43
CA MET A 138 4.66 -8.97 -3.06
C MET A 138 3.27 -9.20 -2.46
N THR A 139 2.31 -8.30 -2.73
CA THR A 139 0.92 -8.46 -2.30
C THR A 139 0.26 -9.69 -2.92
N ALA A 140 0.45 -9.93 -4.21
CA ALA A 140 -0.09 -11.11 -4.90
C ALA A 140 0.52 -12.42 -4.32
N ILE A 141 1.82 -12.43 -4.07
CA ILE A 141 2.52 -13.56 -3.44
C ILE A 141 1.94 -13.83 -2.04
N MET A 142 1.86 -12.82 -1.19
CA MET A 142 1.35 -12.96 0.18
C MET A 142 -0.13 -13.34 0.22
N ALA A 143 -0.96 -12.73 -0.63
CA ALA A 143 -2.39 -13.02 -0.73
C ALA A 143 -2.67 -14.43 -1.24
N GLY A 144 -1.88 -14.92 -2.19
CA GLY A 144 -2.04 -16.26 -2.78
C GLY A 144 -1.43 -17.37 -1.95
N LEU A 145 -0.18 -17.22 -1.50
CA LEU A 145 0.58 -18.30 -0.86
C LEU A 145 0.39 -18.32 0.67
N LEU A 146 0.51 -17.16 1.34
CA LEU A 146 0.51 -17.10 2.80
C LEU A 146 -0.93 -17.04 3.37
N PHE A 147 -1.72 -16.10 2.89
CA PHE A 147 -3.07 -15.87 3.43
C PHE A 147 -4.15 -16.67 2.71
N ARG A 148 -3.88 -17.14 1.48
CA ARG A 148 -4.81 -17.91 0.65
C ARG A 148 -6.17 -17.22 0.47
N VAL A 149 -6.17 -15.88 0.43
CA VAL A 149 -7.37 -15.06 0.21
C VAL A 149 -7.68 -14.87 -1.26
N GLU A 150 -6.76 -15.26 -2.14
CA GLU A 150 -6.90 -15.19 -3.60
C GLU A 150 -6.25 -16.43 -4.25
N ARG A 151 -6.92 -16.99 -5.25
CA ARG A 151 -6.32 -18.04 -6.10
C ARG A 151 -5.57 -17.38 -7.24
N LEU A 152 -4.27 -17.58 -7.29
CA LEU A 152 -3.43 -17.05 -8.36
C LEU A 152 -3.78 -17.77 -9.68
N LYS A 153 -4.12 -16.98 -10.70
CA LYS A 153 -4.32 -17.47 -12.07
C LYS A 153 -2.96 -17.57 -12.78
N GLY A 154 -2.87 -18.39 -13.83
CA GLY A 154 -1.62 -18.56 -14.57
C GLY A 154 -1.01 -17.23 -15.06
N VAL A 155 -1.84 -16.27 -15.51
CA VAL A 155 -1.38 -14.92 -15.92
C VAL A 155 -0.75 -14.16 -14.74
N GLN A 156 -1.31 -14.30 -13.54
CA GLN A 156 -0.77 -13.64 -12.34
C GLN A 156 0.58 -14.26 -11.94
N ILE A 157 0.69 -15.58 -12.04
CA ILE A 157 1.96 -16.30 -11.79
C ILE A 157 3.01 -15.85 -12.82
N ALA A 158 2.67 -15.77 -14.11
CA ALA A 158 3.56 -15.24 -15.13
C ALA A 158 3.99 -13.80 -14.82
N GLY A 159 3.06 -12.96 -14.34
CA GLY A 159 3.35 -11.59 -13.91
C GLY A 159 4.32 -11.52 -12.74
N ILE A 160 4.18 -12.41 -11.75
CA ILE A 160 5.11 -12.52 -10.63
C ILE A 160 6.52 -12.91 -11.13
N VAL A 161 6.61 -13.91 -12.01
CA VAL A 161 7.88 -14.33 -12.59
C VAL A 161 8.55 -13.21 -13.37
N VAL A 162 7.81 -12.52 -14.25
CA VAL A 162 8.31 -11.35 -15.01
C VAL A 162 8.77 -10.24 -14.06
N GLY A 163 8.03 -9.98 -12.98
CA GLY A 163 8.43 -8.98 -11.98
C GLY A 163 9.71 -9.35 -11.25
N ILE A 164 9.90 -10.63 -10.90
CA ILE A 164 11.16 -11.12 -10.30
C ILE A 164 12.33 -10.96 -11.28
N LEU A 165 12.13 -11.27 -12.56
CA LEU A 165 13.15 -11.04 -13.59
C LEU A 165 13.50 -9.55 -13.71
N GLY A 166 12.52 -8.66 -13.60
CA GLY A 166 12.75 -7.22 -13.56
C GLY A 166 13.59 -6.78 -12.35
N VAL A 167 13.34 -7.36 -11.18
CA VAL A 167 14.19 -7.13 -9.99
C VAL A 167 15.60 -7.64 -10.21
N MET A 168 15.80 -8.78 -10.87
CA MET A 168 17.14 -9.27 -11.23
C MET A 168 17.87 -8.33 -12.19
N VAL A 169 17.15 -7.70 -13.13
CA VAL A 169 17.73 -6.66 -14.01
C VAL A 169 18.14 -5.44 -13.20
N LEU A 170 17.36 -5.01 -12.21
CA LEU A 170 17.69 -3.89 -11.33
C LEU A 170 18.95 -4.16 -10.50
N ILE A 171 19.10 -5.37 -9.96
CA ILE A 171 20.26 -5.77 -9.15
C ILE A 171 21.53 -5.88 -10.03
N ALA A 172 21.37 -6.20 -11.32
CA ALA A 172 22.46 -6.40 -12.27
C ALA A 172 23.54 -7.37 -11.77
N PRO A 173 23.19 -8.62 -11.39
CA PRO A 173 24.14 -9.56 -10.77
C PRO A 173 25.29 -9.98 -11.67
N TRP A 174 25.23 -9.69 -12.98
CA TRP A 174 26.30 -9.93 -13.95
C TRP A 174 27.46 -8.92 -13.86
N ASP A 175 27.26 -7.76 -13.21
CA ASP A 175 28.31 -6.77 -12.96
C ASP A 175 29.16 -7.13 -11.72
N GLY A 176 28.86 -8.25 -11.07
CA GLY A 176 29.46 -8.75 -9.84
C GLY A 176 28.48 -8.72 -8.67
N LEU A 177 28.41 -9.83 -7.92
CA LEU A 177 27.63 -9.90 -6.68
C LEU A 177 28.56 -9.64 -5.48
N ASP A 178 29.02 -8.41 -5.36
CA ASP A 178 29.65 -8.00 -4.12
C ASP A 178 28.53 -7.73 -3.08
N LEU A 179 28.65 -8.36 -1.91
CA LEU A 179 27.76 -8.08 -0.78
C LEU A 179 28.12 -6.72 -0.17
N ASP A 180 28.09 -5.70 -1.01
CA ASP A 180 28.28 -4.32 -0.61
C ASP A 180 27.01 -3.75 0.06
N GLN A 181 27.14 -2.57 0.60
CA GLN A 181 26.03 -1.90 1.26
C GLN A 181 24.88 -1.58 0.30
N SER A 182 25.15 -1.42 -1.01
CA SER A 182 24.13 -1.16 -2.01
C SER A 182 23.23 -2.37 -2.23
N LEU A 183 23.78 -3.57 -2.38
CA LEU A 183 22.98 -4.79 -2.51
C LEU A 183 22.15 -5.08 -1.26
N ILE A 184 22.75 -4.90 -0.07
CA ILE A 184 22.02 -5.07 1.20
C ILE A 184 20.88 -4.07 1.31
N ALA A 185 21.07 -2.81 0.87
CA ALA A 185 20.04 -1.80 0.85
C ALA A 185 18.90 -2.14 -0.12
N GLN A 186 19.21 -2.66 -1.31
CA GLN A 186 18.20 -3.12 -2.27
C GLN A 186 17.37 -4.28 -1.69
N LEU A 187 18.02 -5.23 -1.02
CA LEU A 187 17.33 -6.33 -0.33
C LEU A 187 16.47 -5.84 0.84
N ALA A 188 16.93 -4.82 1.57
CA ALA A 188 16.16 -4.18 2.64
C ALA A 188 14.88 -3.52 2.09
N ILE A 189 14.95 -2.84 0.94
CA ILE A 189 13.76 -2.27 0.28
C ILE A 189 12.81 -3.39 -0.18
N LEU A 190 13.31 -4.49 -0.74
CA LEU A 190 12.48 -5.64 -1.08
C LEU A 190 11.82 -6.24 0.17
N GLY A 191 12.52 -6.29 1.29
CA GLY A 191 11.96 -6.65 2.60
C GLY A 191 10.85 -5.69 3.03
N ALA A 192 11.03 -4.39 2.83
CA ALA A 192 10.00 -3.39 3.11
C ALA A 192 8.75 -3.58 2.24
N THR A 193 8.92 -3.84 0.93
CA THR A 193 7.79 -4.12 0.03
C THR A 193 7.11 -5.45 0.33
N ALA A 194 7.85 -6.45 0.80
CA ALA A 194 7.27 -7.69 1.31
C ALA A 194 6.41 -7.46 2.57
N CYS A 195 6.86 -6.58 3.48
CA CYS A 195 6.06 -6.15 4.63
C CYS A 195 4.79 -5.41 4.17
N TYR A 196 4.84 -4.56 3.16
CA TYR A 196 3.65 -3.96 2.56
C TYR A 196 2.72 -5.01 1.96
N GLY A 197 3.25 -5.97 1.20
CA GLY A 197 2.47 -7.07 0.64
C GLY A 197 1.77 -7.90 1.71
N PHE A 198 2.49 -8.24 2.78
CA PHE A 198 1.93 -8.91 3.96
C PHE A 198 0.79 -8.10 4.57
N SER A 199 1.03 -6.81 4.83
CA SER A 199 0.06 -5.93 5.48
C SER A 199 -1.22 -5.77 4.66
N LEU A 200 -1.13 -5.61 3.34
CA LEU A 200 -2.27 -5.49 2.46
C LEU A 200 -3.10 -6.78 2.40
N ALA A 201 -2.44 -7.94 2.35
CA ALA A 201 -3.10 -9.24 2.40
C ALA A 201 -3.74 -9.51 3.77
N TYR A 202 -3.03 -9.17 4.87
CA TYR A 202 -3.53 -9.25 6.24
C TYR A 202 -4.76 -8.36 6.46
N MET A 203 -4.68 -7.10 6.02
CA MET A 203 -5.79 -6.15 6.11
C MET A 203 -7.02 -6.69 5.39
N ARG A 204 -6.85 -7.25 4.18
CA ARG A 204 -7.94 -7.85 3.40
C ARG A 204 -8.60 -9.01 4.14
N LYS A 205 -7.82 -9.83 4.83
CA LYS A 205 -8.33 -11.01 5.55
C LYS A 205 -9.01 -10.69 6.86
N PHE A 206 -8.46 -9.74 7.64
CA PHE A 206 -8.83 -9.58 9.05
C PHE A 206 -9.47 -8.23 9.39
N VAL A 207 -9.28 -7.19 8.56
CA VAL A 207 -9.66 -5.81 8.93
C VAL A 207 -10.67 -5.19 7.98
N SER A 208 -10.77 -5.63 6.72
CA SER A 208 -11.63 -5.02 5.69
C SER A 208 -13.10 -4.90 6.10
N ASN A 209 -13.60 -5.82 6.93
CA ASN A 209 -14.99 -5.85 7.39
C ASN A 209 -15.20 -5.19 8.77
N SER A 210 -14.24 -4.42 9.27
CA SER A 210 -14.30 -3.81 10.61
C SER A 210 -15.28 -2.65 10.73
N GLY A 211 -15.85 -2.14 9.63
CA GLY A 211 -16.75 -0.98 9.62
C GLY A 211 -16.07 0.35 9.94
N MET A 212 -14.75 0.40 10.15
CA MET A 212 -14.01 1.62 10.44
C MET A 212 -14.04 2.58 9.26
N SER A 213 -14.09 3.88 9.56
CA SER A 213 -13.86 4.91 8.56
C SER A 213 -12.41 4.83 8.07
N ALA A 214 -12.18 5.29 6.84
CA ALA A 214 -10.84 5.33 6.29
C ALA A 214 -9.91 6.27 7.07
N LEU A 215 -10.44 7.38 7.60
CA LEU A 215 -9.70 8.30 8.45
C LEU A 215 -9.30 7.63 9.76
N MET A 216 -10.23 6.93 10.42
CA MET A 216 -9.96 6.21 11.66
C MET A 216 -8.96 5.08 11.45
N PHE A 217 -9.07 4.32 10.35
CA PHE A 217 -8.10 3.30 9.99
C PHE A 217 -6.68 3.89 9.85
N SER A 218 -6.54 4.98 9.07
CA SER A 218 -5.25 5.64 8.87
C SER A 218 -4.69 6.21 10.18
N PHE A 219 -5.54 6.83 11.01
CA PHE A 219 -5.14 7.37 12.30
C PHE A 219 -4.66 6.29 13.26
N LEU A 220 -5.38 5.17 13.39
CA LEU A 220 -4.95 4.08 14.25
C LEU A 220 -3.64 3.45 13.77
N ASN A 221 -3.52 3.23 12.45
CA ASN A 221 -2.32 2.63 11.88
C ASN A 221 -1.08 3.50 12.12
N ILE A 222 -1.15 4.78 11.77
CA ILE A 222 -0.04 5.73 11.93
C ILE A 222 0.15 6.12 13.39
N GLY A 223 -0.94 6.31 14.16
CA GLY A 223 -0.87 6.66 15.58
C GLY A 223 -0.25 5.58 16.45
N ILE A 224 -0.60 4.31 16.23
CA ILE A 224 0.04 3.19 16.95
C ILE A 224 1.51 3.07 16.52
N ALA A 225 1.81 3.22 15.22
CA ALA A 225 3.20 3.23 14.75
C ALA A 225 4.01 4.36 15.38
N ALA A 226 3.45 5.57 15.48
CA ALA A 226 4.08 6.70 16.17
C ALA A 226 4.28 6.41 17.67
N ALA A 227 3.30 5.82 18.35
CA ALA A 227 3.42 5.42 19.75
C ALA A 227 4.56 4.40 19.96
N ILE A 228 4.66 3.40 19.07
CA ILE A 228 5.78 2.43 19.08
C ILE A 228 7.11 3.17 18.88
N MET A 229 7.21 4.08 17.91
CA MET A 229 8.43 4.83 17.66
C MET A 229 8.79 5.78 18.82
N LEU A 230 7.80 6.36 19.51
CA LEU A 230 8.03 7.16 20.72
C LEU A 230 8.63 6.31 21.85
N VAL A 231 8.15 5.08 22.06
CA VAL A 231 8.74 4.14 23.02
C VAL A 231 10.17 3.75 22.61
N LEU A 232 10.40 3.56 21.31
CA LEU A 232 11.71 3.18 20.76
C LEU A 232 12.66 4.37 20.56
N THR A 233 12.26 5.60 20.91
CA THR A 233 13.10 6.81 20.77
C THR A 233 14.53 6.64 21.27
N PRO A 234 14.79 6.05 22.45
CA PRO A 234 16.16 5.90 22.97
C PRO A 234 17.07 5.01 22.10
N VAL A 235 16.48 4.20 21.21
CA VAL A 235 17.21 3.24 20.35
C VAL A 235 17.24 3.71 18.89
N VAL A 236 16.12 4.22 18.38
CA VAL A 236 15.99 4.51 16.95
C VAL A 236 16.25 5.98 16.61
N ALA A 237 15.99 6.91 17.52
CA ALA A 237 16.15 8.35 17.28
C ALA A 237 17.49 8.89 17.81
N VAL A 238 18.53 8.06 17.79
CA VAL A 238 19.86 8.39 18.23
C VAL A 238 20.69 8.99 17.08
N GLY A 239 21.68 9.81 17.46
CA GLY A 239 22.62 10.43 16.53
C GLY A 239 22.53 11.95 16.52
N PRO A 240 23.47 12.62 15.85
CA PRO A 240 23.47 14.07 15.71
C PRO A 240 22.25 14.55 14.94
N VAL A 241 21.80 15.75 15.24
CA VAL A 241 20.70 16.42 14.54
C VAL A 241 21.27 17.72 13.96
N ALA A 242 21.35 17.78 12.65
CA ALA A 242 21.73 18.99 11.91
C ALA A 242 20.53 19.45 11.08
N LEU A 243 19.88 20.53 11.52
CA LEU A 243 18.69 21.05 10.87
C LEU A 243 19.04 22.27 10.02
N ASN A 244 18.51 22.27 8.81
CA ASN A 244 18.44 23.43 7.95
C ASN A 244 17.01 23.57 7.39
N PRO A 245 16.62 24.68 6.76
CA PRO A 245 15.26 24.87 6.23
C PRO A 245 14.80 23.78 5.26
N TRP A 246 15.70 23.20 4.47
CA TRP A 246 15.39 22.12 3.51
C TRP A 246 15.05 20.82 4.21
N ILE A 247 15.83 20.46 5.24
CA ILE A 247 15.58 19.27 6.06
C ILE A 247 14.27 19.41 6.81
N VAL A 248 14.04 20.55 7.46
CA VAL A 248 12.78 20.82 8.19
C VAL A 248 11.59 20.77 7.22
N GLY A 249 11.68 21.44 6.08
CA GLY A 249 10.65 21.40 5.02
C GLY A 249 10.38 19.97 4.55
N SER A 250 11.43 19.19 4.31
CA SER A 250 11.32 17.79 3.87
C SER A 250 10.61 16.92 4.90
N ILE A 251 10.94 17.05 6.20
CA ILE A 251 10.28 16.30 7.27
C ILE A 251 8.81 16.68 7.39
N LEU A 252 8.47 17.97 7.31
CA LEU A 252 7.10 18.44 7.36
C LEU A 252 6.28 17.91 6.16
N LEU A 253 6.83 17.99 4.96
CA LEU A 253 6.19 17.46 3.76
C LEU A 253 6.04 15.93 3.82
N LEU A 254 7.06 15.23 4.28
CA LEU A 254 7.06 13.78 4.41
C LEU A 254 6.04 13.30 5.47
N GLY A 255 6.00 13.95 6.62
CA GLY A 255 5.13 13.59 7.74
C GLY A 255 3.71 14.10 7.58
N CYS A 256 3.51 15.41 7.49
CA CYS A 256 2.17 16.00 7.48
C CYS A 256 1.45 15.75 6.14
N LEU A 257 2.13 15.96 5.02
CA LEU A 257 1.51 15.81 3.70
C LEU A 257 1.55 14.35 3.24
N GLY A 258 2.73 13.71 3.22
CA GLY A 258 2.93 12.35 2.69
C GLY A 258 2.28 11.27 3.54
N THR A 259 2.33 11.39 4.86
CA THR A 259 1.81 10.39 5.80
C THR A 259 0.46 10.80 6.42
N GLY A 260 0.17 12.08 6.50
CA GLY A 260 -1.11 12.60 6.98
C GLY A 260 -2.13 12.76 5.85
N VAL A 261 -2.04 13.88 5.12
CA VAL A 261 -3.06 14.31 4.15
C VAL A 261 -3.21 13.34 2.97
N ALA A 262 -2.10 12.86 2.40
CA ALA A 262 -2.14 11.95 1.25
C ALA A 262 -2.87 10.63 1.56
N TYR A 263 -2.81 10.14 2.79
CA TYR A 263 -3.61 8.99 3.22
C TYR A 263 -5.12 9.27 3.12
N ILE A 264 -5.58 10.46 3.51
CA ILE A 264 -6.99 10.85 3.40
C ILE A 264 -7.40 10.90 1.91
N TRP A 265 -6.57 11.51 1.06
CA TRP A 265 -6.83 11.60 -0.38
C TRP A 265 -6.92 10.21 -1.04
N ASN A 266 -5.97 9.34 -0.73
CA ASN A 266 -5.98 7.96 -1.22
C ASN A 266 -7.24 7.21 -0.79
N GLN A 267 -7.69 7.40 0.43
CA GLN A 267 -8.92 6.78 0.92
C GLN A 267 -10.18 7.34 0.26
N ASN A 268 -10.19 8.63 -0.09
CA ASN A 268 -11.29 9.20 -0.88
C ASN A 268 -11.34 8.58 -2.28
N ALA A 269 -10.19 8.41 -2.93
CA ALA A 269 -10.10 7.73 -4.21
C ALA A 269 -10.54 6.26 -4.12
N LEU A 270 -10.13 5.56 -3.07
CA LEU A 270 -10.53 4.17 -2.80
C LEU A 270 -12.05 4.02 -2.66
N ARG A 271 -12.70 4.94 -1.96
CA ARG A 271 -14.16 4.94 -1.79
C ARG A 271 -14.89 5.28 -3.08
N ALA A 272 -14.41 6.29 -3.82
CA ALA A 272 -15.09 6.76 -5.02
C ALA A 272 -14.93 5.82 -6.22
N TRP A 273 -13.74 5.21 -6.40
CA TRP A 273 -13.40 4.44 -7.60
C TRP A 273 -13.18 2.96 -7.34
N GLY A 274 -13.15 2.56 -6.07
CA GLY A 274 -12.85 1.20 -5.64
C GLY A 274 -11.35 0.87 -5.66
N PRO A 275 -10.97 -0.27 -5.04
CA PRO A 275 -9.57 -0.61 -4.81
C PRO A 275 -8.75 -0.76 -6.09
N THR A 276 -9.35 -1.30 -7.15
CA THR A 276 -8.66 -1.55 -8.42
C THR A 276 -8.20 -0.26 -9.12
N ARG A 277 -9.02 0.82 -9.09
CA ARG A 277 -8.63 2.10 -9.68
C ARG A 277 -7.72 2.88 -8.74
N ALA A 278 -8.00 2.92 -7.45
CA ALA A 278 -7.17 3.63 -6.48
C ALA A 278 -5.74 3.06 -6.42
N SER A 279 -5.55 1.75 -6.58
CA SER A 279 -4.21 1.14 -6.57
C SER A 279 -3.31 1.58 -7.74
N THR A 280 -3.86 2.22 -8.79
CA THR A 280 -3.02 2.72 -9.89
C THR A 280 -2.14 3.91 -9.50
N VAL A 281 -2.38 4.52 -8.34
CA VAL A 281 -1.49 5.55 -7.78
C VAL A 281 -0.05 5.04 -7.64
N THR A 282 0.14 3.75 -7.36
CA THR A 282 1.46 3.12 -7.23
C THR A 282 2.26 3.11 -8.54
N TYR A 283 1.62 3.32 -9.69
CA TYR A 283 2.31 3.46 -10.97
C TYR A 283 2.88 4.86 -11.20
N LEU A 284 2.25 5.87 -10.60
CA LEU A 284 2.70 7.26 -10.70
C LEU A 284 3.91 7.51 -9.78
N THR A 285 3.96 6.82 -8.65
CA THR A 285 5.01 6.99 -7.63
C THR A 285 6.43 6.82 -8.17
N PRO A 286 6.82 5.73 -8.90
CA PRO A 286 8.17 5.60 -9.43
C PRO A 286 8.50 6.62 -10.53
N VAL A 287 7.50 7.00 -11.34
CA VAL A 287 7.72 8.03 -12.38
C VAL A 287 8.11 9.36 -11.74
N VAL A 288 7.38 9.77 -10.70
CA VAL A 288 7.68 11.01 -9.97
C VAL A 288 8.99 10.88 -9.17
N GLY A 289 9.22 9.74 -8.50
CA GLY A 289 10.42 9.52 -7.69
C GLY A 289 11.71 9.56 -8.52
N VAL A 290 11.72 8.88 -9.66
CA VAL A 290 12.86 8.90 -10.59
C VAL A 290 13.05 10.30 -11.20
N ALA A 291 11.98 10.93 -11.68
CA ALA A 291 12.07 12.26 -12.26
C ALA A 291 12.65 13.29 -11.26
N LEU A 292 12.18 13.26 -10.01
CA LEU A 292 12.67 14.17 -8.97
C LEU A 292 14.10 13.83 -8.54
N GLY A 293 14.48 12.57 -8.46
CA GLY A 293 15.85 12.13 -8.18
C GLY A 293 16.84 12.70 -9.21
N ILE A 294 16.49 12.64 -10.50
CA ILE A 294 17.32 13.19 -11.58
C ILE A 294 17.33 14.71 -11.56
N ILE A 295 16.15 15.35 -11.54
CA ILE A 295 16.03 16.79 -11.76
C ILE A 295 16.49 17.60 -10.54
N VAL A 296 16.19 17.13 -9.32
CA VAL A 296 16.45 17.89 -8.08
C VAL A 296 17.76 17.49 -7.43
N LEU A 297 18.03 16.16 -7.36
CA LEU A 297 19.22 15.64 -6.69
C LEU A 297 20.38 15.33 -7.65
N ALA A 298 20.18 15.51 -8.96
CA ALA A 298 21.16 15.16 -10.00
C ALA A 298 21.68 13.71 -9.86
N GLU A 299 20.82 12.78 -9.41
CA GLU A 299 21.17 11.38 -9.24
C GLU A 299 21.54 10.74 -10.59
N PRO A 300 22.66 10.02 -10.68
CA PRO A 300 23.00 9.29 -11.89
C PRO A 300 22.01 8.15 -12.13
N ILE A 301 21.69 7.89 -13.38
CA ILE A 301 20.88 6.74 -13.79
C ILE A 301 21.77 5.72 -14.48
N SER A 302 21.73 4.48 -14.05
CA SER A 302 22.34 3.35 -14.71
C SER A 302 21.35 2.71 -15.68
N TRP A 303 21.84 2.11 -16.78
CA TRP A 303 20.98 1.53 -17.83
C TRP A 303 20.02 0.44 -17.30
N ASN A 304 20.43 -0.31 -16.30
CA ASN A 304 19.65 -1.39 -15.66
C ASN A 304 18.44 -0.86 -14.90
N GLU A 305 18.45 0.39 -14.41
CA GLU A 305 17.33 0.98 -13.68
C GLU A 305 16.09 1.18 -14.56
N PRO A 306 16.13 1.91 -15.70
CA PRO A 306 14.98 2.03 -16.57
C PRO A 306 14.58 0.71 -17.23
N ALA A 307 15.55 -0.15 -17.59
CA ALA A 307 15.27 -1.46 -18.16
C ALA A 307 14.54 -2.36 -17.17
N GLY A 308 15.06 -2.48 -15.95
CA GLY A 308 14.43 -3.25 -14.88
C GLY A 308 13.07 -2.68 -14.47
N ALA A 309 12.92 -1.35 -14.39
CA ALA A 309 11.65 -0.69 -14.11
C ALA A 309 10.58 -1.06 -15.13
N ILE A 310 10.89 -1.07 -16.43
CA ILE A 310 9.95 -1.48 -17.48
C ILE A 310 9.52 -2.95 -17.28
N VAL A 311 10.47 -3.84 -17.01
CA VAL A 311 10.16 -5.27 -16.81
C VAL A 311 9.33 -5.47 -15.53
N VAL A 312 9.66 -4.81 -14.42
CA VAL A 312 8.84 -4.84 -13.19
C VAL A 312 7.43 -4.34 -13.49
N PHE A 313 7.30 -3.25 -14.24
CA PHE A 313 6.01 -2.65 -14.59
C PHE A 313 5.14 -3.63 -15.42
N LEU A 314 5.73 -4.29 -16.41
CA LEU A 314 5.06 -5.34 -17.18
C LEU A 314 4.62 -6.50 -16.27
N GLY A 315 5.48 -6.93 -15.36
CA GLY A 315 5.17 -7.94 -14.35
C GLY A 315 3.96 -7.55 -13.50
N ILE A 316 3.88 -6.29 -13.05
CA ILE A 316 2.76 -5.77 -12.27
C ILE A 316 1.45 -5.78 -13.08
N LEU A 317 1.48 -5.33 -14.33
CA LEU A 317 0.31 -5.31 -15.21
C LEU A 317 -0.25 -6.72 -15.43
N LEU A 318 0.62 -7.71 -15.60
CA LEU A 318 0.25 -9.12 -15.70
C LEU A 318 -0.27 -9.66 -14.35
N ALA A 319 0.43 -9.41 -13.25
CA ALA A 319 0.04 -9.88 -11.92
C ALA A 319 -1.32 -9.30 -11.47
N GLN A 320 -1.65 -8.09 -11.90
CA GLN A 320 -2.97 -7.48 -11.67
C GLN A 320 -4.04 -7.90 -12.70
N ASN A 321 -3.72 -8.81 -13.62
CA ASN A 321 -4.62 -9.28 -14.68
C ASN A 321 -5.20 -8.14 -15.54
N ARG A 322 -4.41 -7.06 -15.75
CA ARG A 322 -4.81 -5.92 -16.58
C ARG A 322 -4.50 -6.10 -18.05
N LEU A 323 -3.50 -6.92 -18.38
CA LEU A 323 -3.24 -7.38 -19.74
C LEU A 323 -4.04 -8.67 -19.96
N ARG A 324 -5.14 -8.56 -20.70
CA ARG A 324 -5.87 -9.74 -21.18
C ARG A 324 -5.06 -10.35 -22.30
N LEU A 325 -4.30 -11.39 -22.04
CA LEU A 325 -3.76 -12.23 -23.10
C LEU A 325 -4.95 -12.81 -23.89
N PRO A 326 -4.93 -12.76 -25.24
CA PRO A 326 -5.99 -13.33 -26.04
C PRO A 326 -6.13 -14.81 -25.68
N ARG A 327 -7.31 -15.22 -25.24
CA ARG A 327 -7.61 -16.63 -25.00
C ARG A 327 -7.33 -17.38 -26.31
N ARG A 328 -6.38 -18.30 -26.28
CA ARG A 328 -6.20 -19.29 -27.35
C ARG A 328 -7.56 -19.93 -27.57
N ARG A 329 -8.21 -19.63 -28.68
CA ARG A 329 -9.42 -20.33 -29.10
C ARG A 329 -9.04 -21.80 -29.20
N GLU A 330 -9.51 -22.63 -28.26
CA GLU A 330 -9.55 -24.06 -28.46
C GLU A 330 -10.33 -24.26 -29.75
N ARG A 331 -9.66 -24.74 -30.82
CA ARG A 331 -10.30 -25.20 -32.02
C ARG A 331 -11.24 -26.33 -31.57
N ALA A 332 -12.54 -26.06 -31.62
CA ALA A 332 -13.53 -27.11 -31.57
C ALA A 332 -13.20 -28.05 -32.74
N THR A 333 -12.62 -29.19 -32.43
CA THR A 333 -12.53 -30.31 -33.34
C THR A 333 -13.94 -30.83 -33.51
N SER A 334 -14.62 -30.33 -34.57
CA SER A 334 -15.81 -30.96 -35.11
C SER A 334 -15.37 -32.25 -35.79
N SER A 335 -15.64 -33.36 -35.18
CA SER A 335 -15.73 -34.67 -35.80
C SER A 335 -17.18 -35.07 -35.94
#